data_a27c2950c1e2783226e5ed06a2a9a191
#
_entry.id   a27c2950c1e2783226e5ed06a2a9a191
#
_cell.length_a   1.000
_cell.length_b   1.000
_cell.length_c   1.000
_cell.angle_alpha   90.00
_cell.angle_beta   90.00
_cell.angle_gamma   90.00
#
_symmetry.space_group_name_H-M   'P 1'
#
loop_
_entity.id
_entity.type
_entity.pdbx_description
1 polymer ?
#
loop_
_entity_poly.entity_id
_entity_poly.type
_entity_poly.pdbx_seq_one_letter_code
_entity_poly.pdbx_strand_id
1 'polypeptide(L)'
;MIAQVVPRDYGGGGAGLAEARRIIAAVAAGDPATALVLTMTYLQHRAIGRTDSHWPEAVRRAVFASAVEAGALINSLRVEPELGSPARGGLPGTVATRVGDRWRIRGHKLYTTGIPALRWLAVWGRTHEPEPRVGIFLVPKPSADTPGIRVVESWNHLGLRASGSHETVFEDMWIPLDHAVDIRRPEAWAPAGASQADVDANADQQAWMVGLLGTLYDAVARAGFDWIRGFVQDRAPGSLGAPLATLPRVQETIGEIAALLRTNRVLLDDAAAQADAGTPASATDSGLLKYTVTGNAIRAVELALQLSGNHGLSRNNPLERHYRDVLCSRIHTPQNDAILTAAGRAALAG
;
A
#
# COMPACT_ATOMS: atom_id res chain seq x y z
N MET A 1 -6.93 -0.04 16.71
CA MET A 1 -6.80 -0.45 15.31
C MET A 1 -5.46 0.02 14.70
N ILE A 2 -5.09 1.29 14.75
CA ILE A 2 -3.87 1.83 14.09
C ILE A 2 -2.57 1.19 14.60
N ALA A 3 -2.45 0.95 15.91
CA ALA A 3 -1.25 0.38 16.53
C ALA A 3 -1.18 -1.15 16.54
N GLN A 4 -2.00 -1.87 15.75
CA GLN A 4 -2.02 -3.34 15.81
C GLN A 4 -0.71 -3.97 15.33
N VAL A 5 -0.02 -3.38 14.36
CA VAL A 5 1.27 -3.86 13.85
C VAL A 5 2.47 -3.33 14.65
N VAL A 6 2.27 -2.34 15.50
CA VAL A 6 3.32 -1.88 16.44
C VAL A 6 3.70 -3.04 17.38
N PRO A 7 5.00 -3.32 17.61
CA PRO A 7 5.43 -4.40 18.48
C PRO A 7 4.90 -4.25 19.92
N ARG A 8 4.68 -5.37 20.60
CA ARG A 8 4.12 -5.41 21.97
C ARG A 8 4.98 -4.67 22.99
N ASP A 9 6.31 -4.73 22.83
CA ASP A 9 7.27 -4.03 23.69
C ASP A 9 7.15 -2.49 23.63
N TYR A 10 6.47 -1.98 22.61
CA TYR A 10 6.12 -0.56 22.46
C TYR A 10 4.64 -0.28 22.75
N GLY A 11 3.92 -1.23 23.35
CA GLY A 11 2.52 -1.06 23.73
C GLY A 11 1.51 -1.32 22.59
N GLY A 12 1.96 -1.84 21.46
CA GLY A 12 1.09 -2.17 20.32
C GLY A 12 0.50 -3.58 20.40
N GLY A 13 -0.23 -3.97 19.34
CA GLY A 13 -0.85 -5.29 19.22
C GLY A 13 0.11 -6.42 18.90
N GLY A 14 1.24 -6.13 18.23
CA GLY A 14 2.19 -7.13 17.75
C GLY A 14 1.61 -8.06 16.69
N ALA A 15 0.63 -7.57 15.90
CA ALA A 15 -0.05 -8.36 14.89
C ALA A 15 0.91 -8.82 13.78
N GLY A 16 0.82 -10.08 13.41
CA GLY A 16 1.42 -10.64 12.21
C GLY A 16 0.62 -10.28 10.93
N LEU A 17 1.12 -10.73 9.78
CA LEU A 17 0.50 -10.41 8.49
C LEU A 17 -0.92 -10.99 8.38
N ALA A 18 -1.16 -12.20 8.86
CA ALA A 18 -2.48 -12.82 8.81
C ALA A 18 -3.54 -12.01 9.58
N GLU A 19 -3.19 -11.45 10.75
CA GLU A 19 -4.10 -10.60 11.52
C GLU A 19 -4.26 -9.22 10.89
N ALA A 20 -3.16 -8.59 10.45
CA ALA A 20 -3.17 -7.31 9.75
C ALA A 20 -4.06 -7.36 8.50
N ARG A 21 -3.99 -8.44 7.72
CA ARG A 21 -4.85 -8.68 6.56
C ARG A 21 -6.33 -8.74 6.92
N ARG A 22 -6.71 -9.41 8.02
CA ARG A 22 -8.13 -9.46 8.46
C ARG A 22 -8.67 -8.07 8.76
N ILE A 23 -7.85 -7.22 9.38
CA ILE A 23 -8.22 -5.84 9.66
C ILE A 23 -8.37 -5.04 8.36
N ILE A 24 -7.39 -5.13 7.45
CA ILE A 24 -7.45 -4.44 6.16
C ILE A 24 -8.66 -4.90 5.34
N ALA A 25 -8.96 -6.21 5.30
CA ALA A 25 -10.14 -6.73 4.61
C ALA A 25 -11.44 -6.16 5.16
N ALA A 26 -11.59 -6.10 6.48
CA ALA A 26 -12.78 -5.56 7.13
C ALA A 26 -12.97 -4.06 6.84
N VAL A 27 -11.90 -3.26 6.86
CA VAL A 27 -11.97 -1.83 6.53
C VAL A 27 -12.23 -1.62 5.04
N ALA A 28 -11.55 -2.38 4.16
CA ALA A 28 -11.66 -2.24 2.71
C ALA A 28 -13.03 -2.63 2.16
N ALA A 29 -13.75 -3.53 2.82
CA ALA A 29 -15.13 -3.88 2.47
C ALA A 29 -16.07 -2.67 2.55
N GLY A 30 -15.83 -1.76 3.48
CA GLY A 30 -16.61 -0.51 3.62
C GLY A 30 -15.97 0.67 2.87
N ASP A 31 -14.69 0.94 3.14
CA ASP A 31 -13.95 2.04 2.54
C ASP A 31 -12.50 1.64 2.20
N PRO A 32 -12.25 1.30 0.93
CA PRO A 32 -10.91 0.91 0.48
C PRO A 32 -9.89 2.06 0.53
N ALA A 33 -10.32 3.32 0.49
CA ALA A 33 -9.41 4.46 0.60
C ALA A 33 -8.84 4.59 2.03
N THR A 34 -9.67 4.44 3.04
CA THR A 34 -9.22 4.36 4.45
C THR A 34 -8.35 3.13 4.67
N ALA A 35 -8.70 1.97 4.08
CA ALA A 35 -7.88 0.77 4.15
C ALA A 35 -6.49 0.98 3.54
N LEU A 36 -6.38 1.75 2.44
CA LEU A 36 -5.09 2.08 1.85
C LEU A 36 -4.23 2.93 2.79
N VAL A 37 -4.78 3.96 3.42
CA VAL A 37 -4.06 4.79 4.40
C VAL A 37 -3.56 3.95 5.56
N LEU A 38 -4.41 3.05 6.08
CA LEU A 38 -4.02 2.13 7.15
C LEU A 38 -2.95 1.13 6.69
N THR A 39 -3.06 0.62 5.47
CA THR A 39 -2.04 -0.26 4.86
C THR A 39 -0.68 0.41 4.83
N MET A 40 -0.60 1.67 4.36
CA MET A 40 0.67 2.40 4.34
C MET A 40 1.26 2.56 5.74
N THR A 41 0.43 2.85 6.75
CA THR A 41 0.86 2.96 8.16
C THR A 41 1.36 1.61 8.70
N TYR A 42 0.67 0.51 8.42
CA TYR A 42 1.09 -0.84 8.85
C TYR A 42 2.43 -1.25 8.25
N LEU A 43 2.67 -0.92 6.97
CA LEU A 43 3.96 -1.17 6.33
C LEU A 43 5.10 -0.41 7.00
N GLN A 44 4.87 0.84 7.41
CA GLN A 44 5.87 1.61 8.15
C GLN A 44 6.08 1.05 9.56
N HIS A 45 5.01 0.72 10.30
CA HIS A 45 5.13 0.11 11.62
C HIS A 45 5.89 -1.20 11.57
N ARG A 46 5.65 -2.06 10.54
CA ARG A 46 6.41 -3.30 10.34
C ARG A 46 7.89 -3.02 10.11
N ALA A 47 8.23 -2.13 9.19
CA ALA A 47 9.61 -1.81 8.85
C ALA A 47 10.38 -1.21 10.04
N ILE A 48 9.77 -0.25 10.75
CA ILE A 48 10.35 0.39 11.93
C ILE A 48 10.48 -0.58 13.10
N GLY A 49 9.52 -1.51 13.26
CA GLY A 49 9.45 -2.47 14.37
C GLY A 49 10.39 -3.66 14.26
N ARG A 50 11.09 -3.86 13.15
CA ARG A 50 12.07 -4.94 13.00
C ARG A 50 13.22 -4.77 13.98
N THR A 51 13.79 -5.89 14.43
CA THR A 51 14.95 -5.91 15.34
C THR A 51 16.22 -5.34 14.72
N ASP A 52 16.34 -5.48 13.39
CA ASP A 52 17.43 -4.97 12.57
C ASP A 52 17.16 -3.57 11.97
N SER A 53 16.15 -2.87 12.47
CA SER A 53 15.83 -1.50 12.02
C SER A 53 16.96 -0.53 12.33
N HIS A 54 17.37 0.25 11.32
CA HIS A 54 18.40 1.29 11.45
C HIS A 54 17.89 2.59 12.11
N TRP A 55 16.61 2.64 12.48
CA TRP A 55 16.04 3.82 13.11
C TRP A 55 16.52 3.97 14.56
N PRO A 56 16.94 5.19 14.99
CA PRO A 56 17.31 5.44 16.38
C PRO A 56 16.19 5.07 17.35
N GLU A 57 16.54 4.40 18.45
CA GLU A 57 15.56 3.87 19.40
C GLU A 57 14.64 4.96 19.97
N ALA A 58 15.15 6.16 20.26
CA ALA A 58 14.34 7.28 20.76
C ALA A 58 13.27 7.71 19.73
N VAL A 59 13.63 7.72 18.45
CA VAL A 59 12.70 8.07 17.35
C VAL A 59 11.65 6.98 17.15
N ARG A 60 12.05 5.70 17.20
CA ARG A 60 11.12 4.55 17.15
C ARG A 60 10.08 4.64 18.26
N ARG A 61 10.52 4.89 19.51
CA ARG A 61 9.64 5.06 20.66
C ARG A 61 8.65 6.22 20.46
N ALA A 62 9.11 7.36 19.98
CA ALA A 62 8.25 8.52 19.75
C ALA A 62 7.18 8.23 18.68
N VAL A 63 7.54 7.58 17.57
CA VAL A 63 6.59 7.19 16.52
C VAL A 63 5.56 6.21 17.06
N PHE A 64 6.00 5.14 17.74
CA PHE A 64 5.10 4.11 18.26
C PHE A 64 4.22 4.61 19.41
N ALA A 65 4.75 5.39 20.35
CA ALA A 65 3.96 5.99 21.42
C ALA A 65 2.82 6.85 20.84
N SER A 66 3.13 7.69 19.85
CA SER A 66 2.10 8.50 19.18
C SER A 66 1.03 7.68 18.47
N ALA A 67 1.40 6.52 17.88
CA ALA A 67 0.46 5.61 17.25
C ALA A 67 -0.44 4.90 18.28
N VAL A 68 0.11 4.51 19.43
CA VAL A 68 -0.61 3.83 20.52
C VAL A 68 -1.54 4.80 21.24
N GLU A 69 -1.04 5.97 21.63
CA GLU A 69 -1.74 6.92 22.48
C GLU A 69 -2.73 7.80 21.72
N ALA A 70 -2.36 8.26 20.52
CA ALA A 70 -3.12 9.22 19.74
C ALA A 70 -3.57 8.72 18.36
N GLY A 71 -3.29 7.47 18.01
CA GLY A 71 -3.65 6.95 16.70
C GLY A 71 -2.91 7.63 15.54
N ALA A 72 -1.67 8.07 15.77
CA ALA A 72 -0.89 8.78 14.77
C ALA A 72 -0.58 7.89 13.56
N LEU A 73 -0.81 8.43 12.37
CA LEU A 73 -0.54 7.78 11.10
C LEU A 73 0.83 8.18 10.56
N ILE A 74 1.47 7.25 9.85
CA ILE A 74 2.76 7.44 9.18
C ILE A 74 2.72 6.89 7.76
N ASN A 75 3.36 7.57 6.82
CA ASN A 75 3.56 7.05 5.46
C ASN A 75 4.94 7.41 4.91
N SER A 76 5.40 6.61 3.93
CA SER A 76 6.63 6.85 3.17
C SER A 76 6.35 7.71 1.94
N LEU A 77 7.10 8.79 1.76
CA LEU A 77 7.01 9.72 0.65
C LEU A 77 8.21 9.51 -0.28
N ARG A 78 8.01 8.77 -1.37
CA ARG A 78 9.10 8.34 -2.26
C ARG A 78 9.03 8.91 -3.67
N VAL A 79 7.82 9.08 -4.22
CA VAL A 79 7.63 9.47 -5.62
C VAL A 79 7.83 10.97 -5.79
N GLU A 80 8.51 11.37 -6.86
CA GLU A 80 8.80 12.76 -7.23
C GLU A 80 8.38 13.05 -8.67
N PRO A 81 8.07 14.31 -9.03
CA PRO A 81 7.61 14.66 -10.37
C PRO A 81 8.61 14.27 -11.48
N GLU A 82 9.89 14.52 -11.26
CA GLU A 82 10.94 14.32 -12.28
C GLU A 82 11.54 12.91 -12.21
N LEU A 83 11.77 12.38 -11.00
CA LEU A 83 12.38 11.07 -10.80
C LEU A 83 11.37 9.92 -10.99
N GLY A 84 10.09 10.18 -10.69
CA GLY A 84 9.11 9.12 -10.56
C GLY A 84 9.35 8.23 -9.33
N SER A 85 9.19 6.91 -9.49
CA SER A 85 9.44 5.96 -8.41
C SER A 85 10.94 5.67 -8.24
N PRO A 86 11.49 5.73 -7.00
CA PRO A 86 12.87 5.34 -6.71
C PRO A 86 13.22 3.89 -7.09
N ALA A 87 12.22 3.02 -7.25
CA ALA A 87 12.41 1.64 -7.70
C ALA A 87 13.08 1.52 -9.08
N ARG A 88 13.12 2.62 -9.86
CA ARG A 88 13.79 2.69 -11.16
C ARG A 88 15.22 3.25 -11.08
N GLY A 89 15.71 3.57 -9.87
CA GLY A 89 17.03 4.16 -9.65
C GLY A 89 17.03 5.69 -9.74
N GLY A 90 18.23 6.29 -9.63
CA GLY A 90 18.43 7.72 -9.64
C GLY A 90 18.48 8.36 -8.24
N LEU A 91 19.10 9.54 -8.14
CA LEU A 91 19.16 10.28 -6.89
C LEU A 91 17.89 11.11 -6.69
N PRO A 92 17.32 11.13 -5.46
CA PRO A 92 16.16 11.96 -5.17
C PRO A 92 16.43 13.44 -5.42
N GLY A 93 15.44 14.15 -5.98
CA GLY A 93 15.43 15.60 -6.09
C GLY A 93 15.19 16.29 -4.74
N THR A 94 14.56 15.61 -3.78
CA THR A 94 14.39 16.10 -2.41
C THR A 94 15.74 16.13 -1.70
N VAL A 95 16.13 17.32 -1.19
CA VAL A 95 17.45 17.57 -0.62
C VAL A 95 17.35 17.99 0.85
N ALA A 96 18.15 17.35 1.69
CA ALA A 96 18.38 17.73 3.08
C ALA A 96 19.76 18.38 3.23
N THR A 97 19.81 19.64 3.61
CA THR A 97 21.03 20.38 3.88
C THR A 97 21.25 20.48 5.38
N ARG A 98 22.42 20.05 5.86
CA ARG A 98 22.78 20.23 7.27
C ARG A 98 23.12 21.68 7.55
N VAL A 99 22.49 22.28 8.55
CA VAL A 99 22.72 23.65 9.01
C VAL A 99 22.82 23.59 10.55
N GLY A 100 24.04 23.69 11.06
CA GLY A 100 24.30 23.53 12.51
C GLY A 100 23.88 22.15 13.01
N ASP A 101 22.94 22.14 13.95
CA ASP A 101 22.39 20.96 14.63
C ASP A 101 21.06 20.47 14.04
N ARG A 102 20.68 20.92 12.84
CA ARG A 102 19.42 20.58 12.18
C ARG A 102 19.62 20.27 10.70
N TRP A 103 18.63 19.55 10.13
CA TRP A 103 18.44 19.41 8.68
C TRP A 103 17.38 20.39 8.19
N ARG A 104 17.66 21.01 7.05
CA ARG A 104 16.72 21.81 6.27
C ARG A 104 16.36 21.04 5.00
N ILE A 105 15.08 20.70 4.84
CA ILE A 105 14.58 19.88 3.73
C ILE A 105 13.85 20.75 2.72
N ARG A 106 14.16 20.56 1.44
CA ARG A 106 13.47 21.09 0.27
C ARG A 106 13.17 19.97 -0.70
N GLY A 107 11.97 19.95 -1.27
CA GLY A 107 11.62 18.95 -2.26
C GLY A 107 10.12 18.89 -2.55
N HIS A 108 9.77 18.02 -3.49
CA HIS A 108 8.39 17.85 -3.93
C HIS A 108 8.07 16.36 -4.03
N LYS A 109 7.02 15.93 -3.36
CA LYS A 109 6.54 14.54 -3.33
C LYS A 109 5.15 14.43 -3.91
N LEU A 110 4.95 13.40 -4.72
CA LEU A 110 3.65 13.03 -5.27
C LEU A 110 3.04 11.87 -4.49
N TYR A 111 1.72 11.74 -4.60
CA TYR A 111 0.97 10.58 -4.08
C TYR A 111 1.19 10.34 -2.59
N THR A 112 1.16 11.40 -1.79
CA THR A 112 1.28 11.29 -0.33
C THR A 112 -0.03 10.80 0.28
N THR A 113 -0.28 9.49 0.17
CA THR A 113 -1.50 8.85 0.65
C THR A 113 -1.76 9.16 2.12
N GLY A 114 -2.95 9.73 2.39
CA GLY A 114 -3.38 10.09 3.73
C GLY A 114 -2.84 11.42 4.26
N ILE A 115 -2.19 12.27 3.45
CA ILE A 115 -1.51 13.49 3.92
C ILE A 115 -2.38 14.40 4.81
N PRO A 116 -3.71 14.51 4.64
CA PRO A 116 -4.52 15.30 5.56
C PRO A 116 -4.46 14.83 7.02
N ALA A 117 -4.31 13.50 7.23
CA ALA A 117 -4.34 12.87 8.54
C ALA A 117 -2.97 12.37 9.05
N LEU A 118 -1.93 12.39 8.21
CA LEU A 118 -0.60 11.93 8.61
C LEU A 118 -0.01 12.81 9.71
N ARG A 119 0.61 12.17 10.70
CA ARG A 119 1.40 12.79 11.76
C ARG A 119 2.90 12.75 11.46
N TRP A 120 3.34 11.69 10.80
CA TRP A 120 4.73 11.44 10.45
C TRP A 120 4.89 11.19 8.96
N LEU A 121 5.89 11.83 8.35
CA LEU A 121 6.22 11.69 6.96
C LEU A 121 7.63 11.11 6.85
N ALA A 122 7.77 9.87 6.41
CA ALA A 122 9.06 9.23 6.14
C ALA A 122 9.53 9.61 4.73
N VAL A 123 10.25 10.72 4.63
CA VAL A 123 10.60 11.37 3.36
C VAL A 123 11.88 10.76 2.80
N TRP A 124 11.79 10.16 1.61
CA TRP A 124 12.94 9.70 0.85
C TRP A 124 13.65 10.89 0.21
N GLY A 125 14.92 11.09 0.54
CA GLY A 125 15.70 12.23 0.07
C GLY A 125 17.20 11.96 0.05
N ARG A 126 17.97 12.93 -0.36
CA ARG A 126 19.43 12.89 -0.32
C ARG A 126 20.02 14.06 0.48
N THR A 127 21.21 13.87 1.00
CA THR A 127 21.98 14.96 1.62
C THR A 127 22.58 15.90 0.58
N HIS A 128 22.78 17.17 0.97
CA HIS A 128 23.54 18.15 0.19
C HIS A 128 25.01 18.08 0.60
N GLU A 129 25.68 17.04 0.10
CA GLU A 129 27.10 16.76 0.35
C GLU A 129 27.81 16.46 -0.98
N PRO A 130 29.13 16.60 -1.10
CA PRO A 130 29.88 16.22 -2.31
C PRO A 130 29.67 14.75 -2.69
N GLU A 131 29.63 13.86 -1.70
CA GLU A 131 29.21 12.46 -1.83
C GLU A 131 27.86 12.29 -1.14
N PRO A 132 26.73 12.44 -1.87
CA PRO A 132 25.43 12.46 -1.24
C PRO A 132 25.06 11.09 -0.66
N ARG A 133 24.52 11.10 0.55
CA ARG A 133 23.82 9.93 1.13
C ARG A 133 22.35 10.02 0.81
N VAL A 134 21.72 8.87 0.65
CA VAL A 134 20.29 8.74 0.32
C VAL A 134 19.59 7.96 1.43
N GLY A 135 18.37 8.31 1.73
CA GLY A 135 17.57 7.56 2.71
C GLY A 135 16.39 8.34 3.26
N ILE A 136 16.03 8.04 4.49
CA ILE A 136 14.78 8.49 5.12
C ILE A 136 15.06 9.66 6.08
N PHE A 137 14.35 10.75 5.85
CA PHE A 137 14.25 11.89 6.77
C PHE A 137 12.85 11.91 7.36
N LEU A 138 12.75 11.70 8.68
CA LEU A 138 11.45 11.69 9.37
C LEU A 138 11.00 13.12 9.67
N VAL A 139 9.94 13.53 9.02
CA VAL A 139 9.36 14.86 9.17
C VAL A 139 8.10 14.78 10.02
N PRO A 140 8.04 15.46 11.19
CA PRO A 140 6.82 15.58 11.97
C PRO A 140 5.86 16.57 11.31
N LYS A 141 4.57 16.21 11.28
CA LYS A 141 3.46 17.06 10.81
C LYS A 141 2.39 17.15 11.90
N PRO A 142 2.59 17.97 12.93
CA PRO A 142 1.67 18.09 14.06
C PRO A 142 0.29 18.67 13.70
N SER A 143 0.20 19.45 12.65
CA SER A 143 -1.04 20.09 12.19
C SER A 143 -1.08 20.22 10.68
N ALA A 144 -2.21 20.64 10.13
CA ALA A 144 -2.35 20.96 8.71
C ALA A 144 -1.41 22.10 8.30
N ASP A 145 -1.25 23.10 9.18
CA ASP A 145 -0.47 24.32 8.94
C ASP A 145 0.97 24.22 9.46
N THR A 146 1.56 23.02 9.40
CA THR A 146 2.96 22.82 9.83
C THR A 146 3.91 23.67 8.96
N PRO A 147 4.68 24.60 9.54
CA PRO A 147 5.57 25.47 8.77
C PRO A 147 6.59 24.66 7.94
N GLY A 148 6.80 25.06 6.70
CA GLY A 148 7.72 24.39 5.77
C GLY A 148 7.09 23.19 5.04
N ILE A 149 5.80 22.90 5.26
CA ILE A 149 5.04 21.90 4.51
C ILE A 149 3.87 22.58 3.82
N ARG A 150 3.80 22.45 2.51
CA ARG A 150 2.64 22.88 1.71
C ARG A 150 2.01 21.68 1.03
N VAL A 151 0.74 21.44 1.27
CA VAL A 151 -0.06 20.42 0.58
C VAL A 151 -0.70 21.05 -0.64
N VAL A 152 -0.49 20.44 -1.82
CA VAL A 152 -1.15 20.83 -3.06
C VAL A 152 -2.28 19.86 -3.32
N GLU A 153 -3.51 20.36 -3.29
CA GLU A 153 -4.72 19.55 -3.50
C GLU A 153 -4.85 19.11 -4.97
N SER A 154 -4.10 18.06 -5.33
CA SER A 154 -3.98 17.53 -6.69
C SER A 154 -4.65 16.16 -6.89
N TRP A 155 -5.12 15.52 -5.79
CA TRP A 155 -5.67 14.17 -5.87
C TRP A 155 -7.06 14.16 -6.52
N ASN A 156 -7.09 14.01 -7.82
CA ASN A 156 -8.32 13.87 -8.63
C ASN A 156 -8.23 12.61 -9.51
N HIS A 157 -8.29 11.45 -8.89
CA HIS A 157 -8.07 10.16 -9.54
C HIS A 157 -9.38 9.37 -9.69
N LEU A 158 -9.33 8.36 -10.56
CA LEU A 158 -10.47 7.52 -10.91
C LEU A 158 -11.02 6.78 -9.68
N GLY A 159 -10.15 6.12 -8.91
CA GLY A 159 -10.51 5.34 -7.71
C GLY A 159 -9.73 5.76 -6.49
N LEU A 160 -10.07 5.16 -5.34
CA LEU A 160 -9.50 5.46 -4.01
C LEU A 160 -9.52 6.96 -3.69
N ARG A 161 -10.57 7.65 -4.09
CA ARG A 161 -10.66 9.12 -4.09
C ARG A 161 -10.52 9.74 -2.70
N ALA A 162 -11.05 9.07 -1.67
CA ALA A 162 -10.98 9.53 -0.28
C ALA A 162 -9.59 9.30 0.37
N SER A 163 -8.61 8.69 -0.34
CA SER A 163 -7.28 8.48 0.22
C SER A 163 -6.47 9.77 0.42
N GLY A 164 -6.91 10.89 -0.15
CA GLY A 164 -6.26 12.19 -0.02
C GLY A 164 -4.77 12.13 -0.38
N SER A 165 -4.45 11.43 -1.48
CA SER A 165 -3.05 11.21 -1.90
C SER A 165 -2.49 12.43 -2.64
N HIS A 166 -2.61 13.61 -2.02
CA HIS A 166 -2.16 14.89 -2.55
C HIS A 166 -0.65 14.99 -2.66
N GLU A 167 -0.19 16.04 -3.34
CA GLU A 167 1.23 16.40 -3.39
C GLU A 167 1.67 17.11 -2.12
N THR A 168 2.95 16.94 -1.77
CA THR A 168 3.56 17.57 -0.60
C THR A 168 4.85 18.26 -1.02
N VAL A 169 4.91 19.58 -0.80
CA VAL A 169 6.08 20.40 -1.07
C VAL A 169 6.72 20.80 0.25
N PHE A 170 8.03 20.56 0.36
CA PHE A 170 8.85 20.99 1.48
C PHE A 170 9.58 22.28 1.13
N GLU A 171 9.26 23.35 1.86
CA GLU A 171 9.79 24.70 1.69
C GLU A 171 10.55 25.10 2.95
N ASP A 172 11.84 24.71 3.01
CA ASP A 172 12.68 24.91 4.19
C ASP A 172 12.13 24.25 5.47
N MET A 173 11.68 22.99 5.36
CA MET A 173 11.24 22.22 6.52
C MET A 173 12.45 21.84 7.41
N TRP A 174 12.39 22.18 8.69
CA TRP A 174 13.45 21.92 9.65
C TRP A 174 13.16 20.71 10.51
N ILE A 175 14.12 19.78 10.60
CA ILE A 175 14.07 18.62 11.47
C ILE A 175 15.36 18.46 12.29
N PRO A 176 15.33 17.79 13.46
CA PRO A 176 16.52 17.44 14.25
C PRO A 176 17.47 16.52 13.48
N LEU A 177 18.75 16.46 13.89
CA LEU A 177 19.74 15.60 13.22
C LEU A 177 19.42 14.11 13.30
N ASP A 178 18.90 13.64 14.42
CA ASP A 178 18.52 12.25 14.66
C ASP A 178 17.27 11.81 13.89
N HIS A 179 16.55 12.75 13.27
CA HIS A 179 15.47 12.45 12.34
C HIS A 179 15.96 12.05 10.93
N ALA A 180 17.23 12.09 10.61
CA ALA A 180 17.83 11.38 9.48
C ALA A 180 18.04 9.91 9.90
N VAL A 181 16.96 9.13 9.86
CA VAL A 181 16.84 7.86 10.59
C VAL A 181 17.48 6.65 9.90
N ASP A 182 17.65 6.71 8.59
CA ASP A 182 18.34 5.67 7.80
C ASP A 182 18.87 6.32 6.52
N ILE A 183 20.08 6.88 6.57
CA ILE A 183 20.75 7.50 5.43
C ILE A 183 22.09 6.79 5.16
N ARG A 184 22.27 6.34 3.92
CA ARG A 184 23.43 5.56 3.49
C ARG A 184 23.95 6.05 2.13
N ARG A 185 25.12 5.58 1.70
CA ARG A 185 25.60 5.78 0.33
C ARG A 185 24.61 5.15 -0.67
N PRO A 186 24.43 5.72 -1.88
CA PRO A 186 23.48 5.18 -2.86
C PRO A 186 23.68 3.70 -3.19
N GLU A 187 24.94 3.24 -3.19
CA GLU A 187 25.33 1.87 -3.51
C GLU A 187 24.79 0.85 -2.49
N ALA A 188 24.63 1.28 -1.22
CA ALA A 188 24.09 0.42 -0.16
C ALA A 188 22.58 0.12 -0.34
N TRP A 189 21.89 0.89 -1.19
CA TRP A 189 20.49 0.65 -1.55
C TRP A 189 20.35 -0.21 -2.82
N ALA A 190 21.46 -0.45 -3.54
CA ALA A 190 21.46 -1.26 -4.75
C ALA A 190 21.51 -2.76 -4.37
N PRO A 191 20.84 -3.67 -5.14
CA PRO A 191 20.85 -5.10 -4.84
C PRO A 191 22.26 -5.72 -4.77
N ALA A 192 23.20 -5.20 -5.57
CA ALA A 192 24.58 -5.68 -5.61
C ALA A 192 25.40 -5.29 -4.35
N GLY A 193 24.97 -4.28 -3.59
CA GLY A 193 25.60 -3.83 -2.35
C GLY A 193 24.83 -4.17 -1.08
N ALA A 194 23.70 -4.87 -1.21
CA ALA A 194 22.86 -5.21 -0.09
C ALA A 194 23.46 -6.32 0.76
N SER A 195 23.44 -6.13 2.08
CA SER A 195 23.74 -7.21 3.04
C SER A 195 22.64 -8.27 3.04
N GLN A 196 22.91 -9.48 3.59
CA GLN A 196 21.86 -10.49 3.75
C GLN A 196 20.69 -9.96 4.58
N ALA A 197 20.95 -9.20 5.62
CA ALA A 197 19.90 -8.55 6.44
C ALA A 197 19.03 -7.58 5.61
N ASP A 198 19.63 -6.82 4.69
CA ASP A 198 18.86 -5.94 3.79
C ASP A 198 18.02 -6.75 2.78
N VAL A 199 18.54 -7.87 2.27
CA VAL A 199 17.80 -8.80 1.40
C VAL A 199 16.59 -9.37 2.13
N ASP A 200 16.78 -9.85 3.36
CA ASP A 200 15.70 -10.43 4.20
C ASP A 200 14.67 -9.35 4.57
N ALA A 201 15.13 -8.14 4.90
CA ALA A 201 14.25 -7.00 5.19
C ALA A 201 13.40 -6.61 3.97
N ASN A 202 14.00 -6.61 2.78
CA ASN A 202 13.29 -6.32 1.54
C ASN A 202 12.28 -7.41 1.19
N ALA A 203 12.61 -8.70 1.39
CA ALA A 203 11.69 -9.81 1.17
C ALA A 203 10.49 -9.72 2.13
N ASP A 204 10.71 -9.48 3.42
CA ASP A 204 9.66 -9.26 4.41
C ASP A 204 8.77 -8.07 4.03
N GLN A 205 9.37 -6.93 3.71
CA GLN A 205 8.63 -5.72 3.31
C GLN A 205 7.80 -5.96 2.04
N GLN A 206 8.34 -6.70 1.08
CA GLN A 206 7.64 -7.04 -0.14
C GLN A 206 6.45 -7.97 0.13
N ALA A 207 6.64 -9.02 0.95
CA ALA A 207 5.58 -9.93 1.33
C ALA A 207 4.44 -9.22 2.06
N TRP A 208 4.77 -8.32 3.00
CA TRP A 208 3.77 -7.50 3.70
C TRP A 208 3.03 -6.56 2.75
N MET A 209 3.75 -5.86 1.88
CA MET A 209 3.15 -4.94 0.92
C MET A 209 2.17 -5.65 -0.02
N VAL A 210 2.60 -6.77 -0.60
CA VAL A 210 1.77 -7.56 -1.51
C VAL A 210 0.60 -8.21 -0.78
N GLY A 211 0.83 -8.74 0.43
CA GLY A 211 -0.21 -9.35 1.26
C GLY A 211 -1.32 -8.36 1.65
N LEU A 212 -0.95 -7.16 2.08
CA LEU A 212 -1.93 -6.14 2.48
C LEU A 212 -2.64 -5.50 1.28
N LEU A 213 -1.90 -5.10 0.22
CA LEU A 213 -2.51 -4.54 -0.99
C LEU A 213 -3.37 -5.57 -1.72
N GLY A 214 -2.90 -6.82 -1.85
CA GLY A 214 -3.68 -7.91 -2.43
C GLY A 214 -4.99 -8.13 -1.67
N THR A 215 -4.93 -8.12 -0.34
CA THR A 215 -6.11 -8.24 0.53
C THR A 215 -7.08 -7.06 0.37
N LEU A 216 -6.57 -5.83 0.27
CA LEU A 216 -7.41 -4.65 0.04
C LEU A 216 -8.25 -4.81 -1.24
N TYR A 217 -7.61 -5.16 -2.35
CA TYR A 217 -8.29 -5.28 -3.63
C TYR A 217 -9.16 -6.54 -3.74
N ASP A 218 -8.79 -7.64 -3.09
CA ASP A 218 -9.64 -8.81 -2.95
C ASP A 218 -10.92 -8.49 -2.15
N ALA A 219 -10.81 -7.67 -1.09
CA ALA A 219 -11.97 -7.23 -0.31
C ALA A 219 -12.91 -6.33 -1.11
N VAL A 220 -12.38 -5.43 -1.95
CA VAL A 220 -13.18 -4.64 -2.90
C VAL A 220 -13.95 -5.56 -3.87
N ALA A 221 -13.27 -6.57 -4.41
CA ALA A 221 -13.90 -7.52 -5.32
C ALA A 221 -14.97 -8.38 -4.61
N ARG A 222 -14.76 -8.77 -3.36
CA ARG A 222 -15.76 -9.47 -2.54
C ARG A 222 -16.99 -8.62 -2.27
N ALA A 223 -16.80 -7.34 -1.95
CA ALA A 223 -17.92 -6.41 -1.77
C ALA A 223 -18.73 -6.27 -3.06
N GLY A 224 -18.07 -6.20 -4.23
CA GLY A 224 -18.72 -6.26 -5.54
C GLY A 224 -19.45 -7.58 -5.80
N PHE A 225 -18.87 -8.70 -5.38
CA PHE A 225 -19.48 -10.03 -5.49
C PHE A 225 -20.72 -10.17 -4.62
N ASP A 226 -20.68 -9.69 -3.38
CA ASP A 226 -21.83 -9.72 -2.49
C ASP A 226 -23.00 -8.89 -3.03
N TRP A 227 -22.69 -7.72 -3.59
CA TRP A 227 -23.68 -6.87 -4.24
C TRP A 227 -24.32 -7.56 -5.46
N ILE A 228 -23.52 -8.13 -6.39
CA ILE A 228 -24.07 -8.77 -7.59
C ILE A 228 -24.88 -10.01 -7.25
N ARG A 229 -24.51 -10.78 -6.23
CA ARG A 229 -25.30 -11.93 -5.74
C ARG A 229 -26.70 -11.50 -5.30
N GLY A 230 -26.80 -10.48 -4.46
CA GLY A 230 -28.09 -9.92 -4.06
C GLY A 230 -28.88 -9.41 -5.27
N PHE A 231 -28.24 -8.63 -6.14
CA PHE A 231 -28.88 -8.10 -7.32
C PHE A 231 -29.50 -9.16 -8.23
N VAL A 232 -28.80 -10.27 -8.54
CA VAL A 232 -29.34 -11.30 -9.43
C VAL A 232 -30.39 -12.17 -8.74
N GLN A 233 -30.40 -12.26 -7.41
CA GLN A 233 -31.43 -12.93 -6.63
C GLN A 233 -32.74 -12.13 -6.54
N ASP A 234 -32.63 -10.82 -6.40
CA ASP A 234 -33.79 -9.94 -6.22
C ASP A 234 -34.38 -9.48 -7.56
N ARG A 235 -33.55 -9.37 -8.61
CA ARG A 235 -34.01 -8.87 -9.93
C ARG A 235 -34.75 -9.93 -10.71
N ALA A 236 -36.09 -9.78 -10.84
CA ALA A 236 -36.97 -10.61 -11.67
C ALA A 236 -37.57 -9.76 -12.80
N PRO A 237 -36.98 -9.76 -14.01
CA PRO A 237 -37.58 -9.07 -15.16
C PRO A 237 -38.94 -9.68 -15.54
N GLY A 238 -39.94 -8.83 -15.87
CA GLY A 238 -41.26 -9.27 -16.23
C GLY A 238 -41.31 -10.25 -17.42
N SER A 239 -40.39 -10.08 -18.37
CA SER A 239 -40.24 -11.00 -19.51
C SER A 239 -39.71 -12.38 -19.17
N LEU A 240 -38.99 -12.49 -18.02
CA LEU A 240 -38.46 -13.76 -17.55
C LEU A 240 -39.41 -14.48 -16.56
N GLY A 241 -40.16 -13.70 -15.77
CA GLY A 241 -41.08 -14.22 -14.73
C GLY A 241 -40.39 -14.91 -13.55
N ALA A 242 -39.05 -14.79 -13.44
CA ALA A 242 -38.23 -15.39 -12.41
C ALA A 242 -36.98 -14.52 -12.13
N PRO A 243 -36.30 -14.69 -10.97
CA PRO A 243 -35.03 -14.02 -10.70
C PRO A 243 -33.94 -14.34 -11.74
N LEU A 244 -33.07 -13.38 -12.02
CA LEU A 244 -31.92 -13.58 -12.93
C LEU A 244 -31.03 -14.76 -12.49
N ALA A 245 -30.94 -15.02 -11.20
CA ALA A 245 -30.19 -16.14 -10.62
C ALA A 245 -30.62 -17.52 -11.12
N THR A 246 -31.82 -17.65 -11.74
CA THR A 246 -32.32 -18.93 -12.32
C THR A 246 -31.68 -19.24 -13.69
N LEU A 247 -31.03 -18.25 -14.33
CA LEU A 247 -30.45 -18.43 -15.65
C LEU A 247 -29.10 -19.15 -15.56
N PRO A 248 -28.87 -20.25 -16.32
CA PRO A 248 -27.60 -20.97 -16.32
C PRO A 248 -26.37 -20.08 -16.57
N ARG A 249 -26.43 -19.17 -17.53
CA ARG A 249 -25.33 -18.24 -17.81
C ARG A 249 -24.99 -17.32 -16.64
N VAL A 250 -25.98 -16.96 -15.83
CA VAL A 250 -25.76 -16.15 -14.61
C VAL A 250 -25.07 -17.01 -13.56
N GLN A 251 -25.53 -18.25 -13.37
CA GLN A 251 -24.93 -19.21 -12.45
C GLN A 251 -23.47 -19.52 -12.81
N GLU A 252 -23.17 -19.74 -14.10
CA GLU A 252 -21.80 -19.93 -14.62
C GLU A 252 -20.90 -18.74 -14.27
N THR A 253 -21.35 -17.51 -14.55
CA THR A 253 -20.56 -16.31 -14.26
C THR A 253 -20.36 -16.09 -12.75
N ILE A 254 -21.38 -16.32 -11.93
CA ILE A 254 -21.26 -16.29 -10.46
C ILE A 254 -20.28 -17.35 -9.99
N GLY A 255 -20.28 -18.53 -10.61
CA GLY A 255 -19.30 -19.60 -10.35
C GLY A 255 -17.87 -19.20 -10.72
N GLU A 256 -17.66 -18.54 -11.86
CA GLU A 256 -16.35 -18.00 -12.26
C GLU A 256 -15.83 -16.99 -11.24
N ILE A 257 -16.65 -16.02 -10.82
CA ILE A 257 -16.26 -15.05 -9.80
C ILE A 257 -15.89 -15.76 -8.49
N ALA A 258 -16.69 -16.72 -8.06
CA ALA A 258 -16.43 -17.48 -6.81
C ALA A 258 -15.09 -18.24 -6.89
N ALA A 259 -14.74 -18.83 -8.04
CA ALA A 259 -13.48 -19.51 -8.26
C ALA A 259 -12.27 -18.55 -8.18
N LEU A 260 -12.35 -17.36 -8.84
CA LEU A 260 -11.32 -16.33 -8.78
C LEU A 260 -11.05 -15.88 -7.33
N LEU A 261 -12.13 -15.57 -6.57
CA LEU A 261 -12.01 -15.12 -5.18
C LEU A 261 -11.56 -16.25 -4.24
N ARG A 262 -11.92 -17.50 -4.52
CA ARG A 262 -11.41 -18.68 -3.79
C ARG A 262 -9.91 -18.82 -3.98
N THR A 263 -9.42 -18.70 -5.22
CA THR A 263 -7.99 -18.73 -5.54
C THR A 263 -7.23 -17.63 -4.80
N ASN A 264 -7.73 -16.39 -4.83
CA ASN A 264 -7.13 -15.28 -4.10
C ASN A 264 -6.99 -15.58 -2.61
N ARG A 265 -8.05 -16.12 -1.99
CA ARG A 265 -8.02 -16.46 -0.56
C ARG A 265 -6.91 -17.45 -0.24
N VAL A 266 -6.82 -18.55 -0.99
CA VAL A 266 -5.80 -19.58 -0.75
C VAL A 266 -4.39 -19.02 -0.87
N LEU A 267 -4.13 -18.26 -1.94
CA LEU A 267 -2.82 -17.65 -2.18
C LEU A 267 -2.43 -16.63 -1.10
N LEU A 268 -3.37 -15.79 -0.71
CA LEU A 268 -3.13 -14.77 0.32
C LEU A 268 -2.97 -15.37 1.72
N ASP A 269 -3.71 -16.42 2.04
CA ASP A 269 -3.62 -17.10 3.34
C ASP A 269 -2.28 -17.85 3.47
N ASP A 270 -1.84 -18.53 2.42
CA ASP A 270 -0.55 -19.19 2.38
C ASP A 270 0.61 -18.20 2.51
N ALA A 271 0.60 -17.12 1.73
CA ALA A 271 1.63 -16.08 1.82
C ALA A 271 1.73 -15.43 3.21
N ALA A 272 0.58 -15.24 3.86
CA ALA A 272 0.55 -14.69 5.21
C ALA A 272 1.11 -15.68 6.25
N ALA A 273 0.78 -16.98 6.11
CA ALA A 273 1.31 -18.02 6.99
C ALA A 273 2.83 -18.14 6.87
N GLN A 274 3.38 -18.10 5.65
CA GLN A 274 4.82 -18.11 5.41
C GLN A 274 5.53 -16.88 6.03
N ALA A 275 4.97 -15.68 5.82
CA ALA A 275 5.53 -14.45 6.39
C ALA A 275 5.51 -14.46 7.93
N ASP A 276 4.42 -14.93 8.54
CA ASP A 276 4.29 -15.02 9.99
C ASP A 276 5.18 -16.13 10.61
N ALA A 277 5.54 -17.15 9.81
CA ALA A 277 6.53 -18.16 10.17
C ALA A 277 7.99 -17.70 9.99
N GLY A 278 8.22 -16.48 9.51
CA GLY A 278 9.56 -15.94 9.26
C GLY A 278 10.24 -16.44 7.98
N THR A 279 9.48 -17.06 7.09
CA THR A 279 9.94 -17.58 5.79
C THR A 279 9.15 -16.94 4.64
N PRO A 280 9.21 -15.60 4.49
CA PRO A 280 8.44 -14.91 3.45
C PRO A 280 8.85 -15.41 2.05
N ALA A 281 7.90 -15.43 1.13
CA ALA A 281 8.15 -15.76 -0.25
C ALA A 281 9.20 -14.83 -0.88
N SER A 282 9.89 -15.31 -1.89
CA SER A 282 10.85 -14.50 -2.65
C SER A 282 10.19 -13.24 -3.25
N ALA A 283 10.99 -12.24 -3.61
CA ALA A 283 10.48 -11.03 -4.27
C ALA A 283 9.75 -11.36 -5.59
N THR A 284 10.24 -12.34 -6.33
CA THR A 284 9.62 -12.82 -7.58
C THR A 284 8.26 -13.47 -7.30
N ASP A 285 8.18 -14.38 -6.34
CA ASP A 285 6.93 -15.07 -6.00
C ASP A 285 5.91 -14.12 -5.40
N SER A 286 6.34 -13.19 -4.53
CA SER A 286 5.50 -12.10 -4.02
C SER A 286 4.96 -11.24 -5.16
N GLY A 287 5.77 -10.94 -6.17
CA GLY A 287 5.33 -10.23 -7.37
C GLY A 287 4.25 -11.00 -8.14
N LEU A 288 4.48 -12.29 -8.42
CA LEU A 288 3.51 -13.16 -9.10
C LEU A 288 2.20 -13.29 -8.30
N LEU A 289 2.30 -13.38 -6.97
CA LEU A 289 1.14 -13.34 -6.08
C LEU A 289 0.31 -12.07 -6.31
N LYS A 290 0.96 -10.89 -6.28
CA LYS A 290 0.26 -9.61 -6.53
C LYS A 290 -0.41 -9.60 -7.90
N TYR A 291 0.34 -9.97 -8.94
CA TYR A 291 -0.17 -10.01 -10.32
C TYR A 291 -1.44 -10.86 -10.41
N THR A 292 -1.41 -12.07 -9.87
CA THR A 292 -2.52 -13.02 -9.90
C THR A 292 -3.72 -12.51 -9.10
N VAL A 293 -3.50 -12.14 -7.83
CA VAL A 293 -4.60 -11.72 -6.92
C VAL A 293 -5.29 -10.46 -7.42
N THR A 294 -4.54 -9.47 -7.88
CA THR A 294 -5.13 -8.22 -8.38
C THR A 294 -5.79 -8.41 -9.75
N GLY A 295 -5.23 -9.25 -10.61
CA GLY A 295 -5.85 -9.64 -11.87
C GLY A 295 -7.21 -10.34 -11.67
N ASN A 296 -7.25 -11.30 -10.76
CA ASN A 296 -8.48 -11.99 -10.38
C ASN A 296 -9.52 -11.03 -9.78
N ALA A 297 -9.09 -10.10 -8.91
CA ALA A 297 -9.98 -9.11 -8.31
C ALA A 297 -10.63 -8.19 -9.37
N ILE A 298 -9.84 -7.69 -10.34
CA ILE A 298 -10.34 -6.88 -11.45
C ILE A 298 -11.33 -7.71 -12.28
N ARG A 299 -10.96 -8.94 -12.68
CA ARG A 299 -11.80 -9.82 -13.48
C ARG A 299 -13.13 -10.12 -12.79
N ALA A 300 -13.12 -10.36 -11.47
CA ALA A 300 -14.34 -10.61 -10.69
C ALA A 300 -15.31 -9.42 -10.74
N VAL A 301 -14.81 -8.19 -10.61
CA VAL A 301 -15.66 -6.99 -10.69
C VAL A 301 -16.13 -6.71 -12.12
N GLU A 302 -15.30 -6.96 -13.14
CA GLU A 302 -15.69 -6.86 -14.55
C GLU A 302 -16.85 -7.82 -14.89
N LEU A 303 -16.78 -9.06 -14.42
CA LEU A 303 -17.85 -10.04 -14.59
C LEU A 303 -19.16 -9.60 -13.89
N ALA A 304 -19.04 -9.05 -12.68
CA ALA A 304 -20.20 -8.50 -11.97
C ALA A 304 -20.83 -7.32 -12.73
N LEU A 305 -20.04 -6.44 -13.34
CA LEU A 305 -20.54 -5.36 -14.20
C LEU A 305 -21.26 -5.91 -15.43
N GLN A 306 -20.70 -6.92 -16.10
CA GLN A 306 -21.32 -7.55 -17.26
C GLN A 306 -22.71 -8.14 -16.93
N LEU A 307 -22.84 -8.80 -15.76
CA LEU A 307 -24.13 -9.36 -15.31
C LEU A 307 -25.15 -8.28 -14.96
N SER A 308 -24.73 -7.18 -14.37
CA SER A 308 -25.61 -6.12 -13.89
C SER A 308 -26.07 -5.15 -14.99
N GLY A 309 -25.34 -5.09 -16.12
CA GLY A 309 -25.61 -4.14 -17.20
C GLY A 309 -25.62 -2.69 -16.70
N ASN A 310 -26.57 -1.88 -17.17
CA ASN A 310 -26.66 -0.47 -16.77
C ASN A 310 -26.83 -0.24 -15.26
N HIS A 311 -27.35 -1.22 -14.52
CA HIS A 311 -27.47 -1.09 -13.07
C HIS A 311 -26.10 -0.99 -12.38
N GLY A 312 -25.12 -1.77 -12.85
CA GLY A 312 -23.76 -1.74 -12.30
C GLY A 312 -23.00 -0.45 -12.59
N LEU A 313 -23.36 0.28 -13.66
CA LEU A 313 -22.76 1.55 -14.04
C LEU A 313 -23.40 2.75 -13.35
N SER A 314 -24.54 2.55 -12.69
CA SER A 314 -25.24 3.63 -11.98
C SER A 314 -24.52 3.99 -10.68
N ARG A 315 -24.29 5.29 -10.43
CA ARG A 315 -23.75 5.81 -9.17
C ARG A 315 -24.69 5.62 -7.97
N ASN A 316 -25.92 5.16 -8.19
CA ASN A 316 -26.84 4.78 -7.11
C ASN A 316 -26.50 3.40 -6.53
N ASN A 317 -25.59 2.66 -7.14
CA ASN A 317 -25.12 1.34 -6.74
C ASN A 317 -23.61 1.37 -6.43
N PRO A 318 -23.12 0.54 -5.52
CA PRO A 318 -21.72 0.56 -5.12
C PRO A 318 -20.77 -0.04 -6.15
N LEU A 319 -21.28 -0.83 -7.12
CA LEU A 319 -20.43 -1.63 -8.02
C LEU A 319 -19.56 -0.74 -8.94
N GLU A 320 -20.08 0.41 -9.41
CA GLU A 320 -19.30 1.35 -10.22
C GLU A 320 -18.09 1.90 -9.44
N ARG A 321 -18.26 2.14 -8.13
CA ARG A 321 -17.16 2.56 -7.24
C ARG A 321 -16.16 1.42 -7.06
N HIS A 322 -16.63 0.20 -6.80
CA HIS A 322 -15.74 -0.97 -6.66
C HIS A 322 -14.92 -1.20 -7.92
N TYR A 323 -15.50 -0.98 -9.11
CA TYR A 323 -14.77 -1.08 -10.37
C TYR A 323 -13.66 -0.02 -10.49
N ARG A 324 -13.96 1.23 -10.17
CA ARG A 324 -12.95 2.30 -10.19
C ARG A 324 -11.83 2.03 -9.19
N ASP A 325 -12.18 1.59 -7.99
CA ASP A 325 -11.22 1.37 -6.91
C ASP A 325 -10.32 0.16 -7.21
N VAL A 326 -10.87 -0.96 -7.70
CA VAL A 326 -10.08 -2.16 -8.00
C VAL A 326 -9.03 -1.93 -9.09
N LEU A 327 -9.29 -1.04 -10.06
CA LEU A 327 -8.34 -0.69 -11.12
C LEU A 327 -7.06 -0.01 -10.59
N CYS A 328 -7.12 0.63 -9.43
CA CYS A 328 -5.96 1.25 -8.80
C CYS A 328 -4.87 0.22 -8.42
N SER A 329 -5.22 -1.07 -8.34
CA SER A 329 -4.27 -2.15 -8.09
C SER A 329 -3.16 -2.25 -9.14
N ARG A 330 -3.43 -1.81 -10.37
CA ARG A 330 -2.48 -1.89 -11.50
C ARG A 330 -1.26 -1.00 -11.33
N ILE A 331 -1.43 0.15 -10.65
CA ILE A 331 -0.40 1.18 -10.54
C ILE A 331 0.46 1.06 -9.27
N HIS A 332 0.00 0.33 -8.25
CA HIS A 332 0.80 0.10 -7.05
C HIS A 332 2.04 -0.75 -7.34
N THR A 333 3.17 -0.35 -6.74
CA THR A 333 4.44 -1.06 -6.85
C THR A 333 4.38 -2.41 -6.10
N PRO A 334 5.00 -3.49 -6.66
CA PRO A 334 5.62 -3.57 -7.97
C PRO A 334 4.58 -3.56 -9.09
N GLN A 335 4.92 -2.91 -10.22
CA GLN A 335 4.03 -2.84 -11.39
C GLN A 335 4.06 -4.15 -12.19
N ASN A 336 3.00 -4.46 -12.92
CA ASN A 336 2.83 -5.73 -13.61
C ASN A 336 3.94 -6.02 -14.64
N ASP A 337 4.41 -5.00 -15.38
CA ASP A 337 5.51 -5.10 -16.34
C ASP A 337 6.83 -5.49 -15.65
N ALA A 338 7.14 -4.87 -14.52
CA ALA A 338 8.32 -5.21 -13.72
C ALA A 338 8.24 -6.63 -13.15
N ILE A 339 7.06 -7.02 -12.63
CA ILE A 339 6.81 -8.38 -12.10
C ILE A 339 7.06 -9.44 -13.19
N LEU A 340 6.37 -9.30 -14.33
CA LEU A 340 6.43 -10.30 -15.39
C LEU A 340 7.83 -10.39 -16.02
N THR A 341 8.52 -9.24 -16.17
CA THR A 341 9.90 -9.22 -16.66
C THR A 341 10.85 -9.94 -15.70
N ALA A 342 10.72 -9.69 -14.39
CA ALA A 342 11.55 -10.35 -13.38
C ALA A 342 11.29 -11.87 -13.34
N ALA A 343 10.03 -12.27 -13.33
CA ALA A 343 9.63 -13.67 -13.33
C ALA A 343 10.07 -14.41 -14.61
N GLY A 344 9.91 -13.78 -15.78
CA GLY A 344 10.37 -14.33 -17.05
C GLY A 344 11.88 -14.53 -17.10
N ARG A 345 12.66 -13.55 -16.60
CA ARG A 345 14.13 -13.69 -16.50
C ARG A 345 14.51 -14.82 -15.55
N ALA A 346 13.89 -14.95 -14.40
CA ALA A 346 14.16 -16.03 -13.45
C ALA A 346 13.87 -17.41 -14.08
N ALA A 347 12.73 -17.56 -14.75
CA ALA A 347 12.35 -18.82 -15.41
C ALA A 347 13.27 -19.22 -16.58
N LEU A 348 13.89 -18.25 -17.26
CA LEU A 348 14.82 -18.49 -18.37
C LEU A 348 16.26 -18.70 -17.91
N ALA A 349 16.62 -18.30 -16.69
CA ALA A 349 17.96 -18.48 -16.14
C ALA A 349 18.20 -19.89 -15.56
N GLY A 350 17.16 -20.68 -15.43
CA GLY A 350 17.21 -22.08 -15.07
C GLY A 350 16.87 -22.75 -14.13
#